data_02f22a56dfb238c638468959a0735b51
#
_entry.id   02f22a56dfb238c638468959a0735b51
#
_cell.length_a   1.000
_cell.length_b   1.000
_cell.length_c   1.000
_cell.angle_alpha   90.00
_cell.angle_beta   90.00
_cell.angle_gamma   90.00
#
_symmetry.space_group_name_H-M   'P 1'
#
loop_
_entity.id
_entity.type
_entity.pdbx_description
1 polymer ?
#
loop_
_entity_poly.entity_id
_entity_poly.type
_entity_poly.pdbx_seq_one_letter_code
_entity_poly.pdbx_strand_id
1 'polypeptide(L)'
;MPSQAYGRREEAFGIHLALAAAAGAYANARLAGHPVIGLIVGKAMSGAFLAHGYQANRLIALNDRDVMIHAMGKASAARITLRTVEALEKLASTIPPMAYDIANYKTLGLLEELIDVADPKHPTQAEVQTVKAAVTKAIETARREGVMLNNRLGSPNRASTSLVRERMKAEWNAA
;
A
#
# COMPACT_ATOMS: atom_id res chain seq x y z
N MET A 1 -1.73 3.56 -9.17
CA MET A 1 -0.55 4.06 -9.90
C MET A 1 0.16 2.89 -10.54
N PRO A 2 0.37 2.91 -11.84
CA PRO A 2 1.24 1.94 -12.46
C PRO A 2 2.64 2.06 -11.87
N SER A 3 3.49 1.13 -12.17
CA SER A 3 4.85 1.11 -11.69
C SER A 3 5.62 2.40 -12.03
N GLN A 4 6.68 2.65 -11.32
CA GLN A 4 7.63 3.72 -11.63
C GLN A 4 8.37 3.46 -12.95
N ALA A 5 9.12 4.43 -13.42
CA ALA A 5 10.12 4.23 -14.45
C ALA A 5 11.19 3.22 -14.01
N TYR A 6 11.68 2.40 -14.91
CA TYR A 6 12.66 1.34 -14.65
C TYR A 6 13.74 1.28 -15.72
N GLY A 7 13.85 2.31 -16.51
CA GLY A 7 14.92 2.47 -17.48
C GLY A 7 16.08 3.24 -16.88
N ARG A 8 17.30 2.95 -17.34
CA ARG A 8 18.50 3.69 -16.94
C ARG A 8 18.42 5.18 -17.27
N ARG A 9 17.66 5.52 -18.31
CA ARG A 9 17.47 6.91 -18.73
C ARG A 9 16.66 7.70 -17.68
N GLU A 10 15.55 7.15 -17.21
CA GLU A 10 14.70 7.78 -16.22
C GLU A 10 15.41 7.93 -14.88
N GLU A 11 16.20 6.93 -14.50
CA GLU A 11 17.03 6.99 -13.29
C GLU A 11 18.11 8.09 -13.43
N ALA A 12 18.77 8.19 -14.59
CA ALA A 12 19.76 9.24 -14.88
C ALA A 12 19.15 10.65 -14.85
N PHE A 13 17.89 10.79 -15.27
CA PHE A 13 17.15 12.05 -15.19
C PHE A 13 16.56 12.36 -13.81
N GLY A 14 16.82 11.53 -12.80
CA GLY A 14 16.46 11.82 -11.43
C GLY A 14 15.03 11.49 -11.07
N ILE A 15 14.41 10.42 -11.61
CA ILE A 15 13.07 9.98 -11.24
C ILE A 15 12.93 9.78 -9.72
N HIS A 16 13.98 9.35 -9.04
CA HIS A 16 14.02 9.22 -7.59
C HIS A 16 13.81 10.54 -6.85
N LEU A 17 14.28 11.67 -7.41
CA LEU A 17 14.03 13.00 -6.85
C LEU A 17 12.56 13.38 -6.96
N ALA A 18 11.91 13.07 -8.09
CA ALA A 18 10.47 13.28 -8.26
C ALA A 18 9.65 12.43 -7.29
N LEU A 19 10.04 11.17 -7.07
CA LEU A 19 9.41 10.30 -6.09
C LEU A 19 9.60 10.82 -4.65
N ALA A 20 10.80 11.29 -4.32
CA ALA A 20 11.09 11.89 -3.02
C ALA A 20 10.27 13.18 -2.79
N ALA A 21 10.17 14.04 -3.80
CA ALA A 21 9.36 15.26 -3.74
C ALA A 21 7.88 14.94 -3.53
N ALA A 22 7.33 13.95 -4.26
CA ALA A 22 5.96 13.50 -4.08
C ALA A 22 5.71 12.93 -2.68
N ALA A 23 6.62 12.08 -2.18
CA ALA A 23 6.54 11.54 -0.83
C ALA A 23 6.59 12.64 0.23
N GLY A 24 7.49 13.61 0.07
CA GLY A 24 7.63 14.78 0.95
C GLY A 24 6.37 15.65 0.94
N ALA A 25 5.78 15.90 -0.22
CA ALA A 25 4.55 16.70 -0.33
C ALA A 25 3.37 16.05 0.42
N TYR A 26 3.17 14.74 0.26
CA TYR A 26 2.13 14.01 1.00
C TYR A 26 2.43 13.94 2.51
N ALA A 27 3.69 13.74 2.89
CA ALA A 27 4.09 13.76 4.29
C ALA A 27 3.82 15.13 4.92
N ASN A 28 4.19 16.23 4.25
CA ASN A 28 3.96 17.58 4.72
C ASN A 28 2.46 17.91 4.84
N ALA A 29 1.64 17.53 3.86
CA ALA A 29 0.20 17.69 3.94
C ALA A 29 -0.38 16.97 5.17
N ARG A 30 0.06 15.74 5.41
CA ARG A 30 -0.36 14.96 6.58
C ARG A 30 0.11 15.58 7.89
N LEU A 31 1.36 16.00 7.99
CA LEU A 31 1.91 16.66 9.19
C LEU A 31 1.25 18.02 9.46
N ALA A 32 0.74 18.69 8.43
CA ALA A 32 -0.08 19.89 8.56
C ALA A 32 -1.56 19.60 8.95
N GLY A 33 -1.91 18.34 9.23
CA GLY A 33 -3.24 17.93 9.67
C GLY A 33 -4.23 17.67 8.53
N HIS A 34 -3.78 17.62 7.29
CA HIS A 34 -4.65 17.32 6.15
C HIS A 34 -4.78 15.81 5.90
N PRO A 35 -6.00 15.28 5.70
CA PRO A 35 -6.20 13.91 5.26
C PRO A 35 -5.54 13.65 3.90
N VAL A 36 -4.81 12.56 3.81
CA VAL A 36 -4.26 12.04 2.55
C VAL A 36 -4.87 10.67 2.31
N ILE A 37 -5.76 10.58 1.34
CA ILE A 37 -6.50 9.35 1.03
C ILE A 37 -5.95 8.72 -0.24
N GLY A 38 -5.63 7.43 -0.17
CA GLY A 38 -5.23 6.64 -1.33
C GLY A 38 -6.35 5.72 -1.77
N LEU A 39 -6.76 5.82 -3.04
CA LEU A 39 -7.68 4.90 -3.68
C LEU A 39 -6.92 4.05 -4.70
N ILE A 40 -6.89 2.73 -4.48
CA ILE A 40 -6.14 1.78 -5.29
C ILE A 40 -7.12 1.07 -6.22
N VAL A 41 -6.98 1.34 -7.51
CA VAL A 41 -7.87 0.85 -8.56
C VAL A 41 -7.14 0.00 -9.61
N GLY A 42 -5.91 -0.40 -9.35
CA GLY A 42 -5.08 -1.17 -10.25
C GLY A 42 -3.75 -1.56 -9.61
N LYS A 43 -2.71 -1.73 -10.42
CA LYS A 43 -1.38 -2.13 -9.95
C LYS A 43 -0.68 -0.98 -9.24
N ALA A 44 -0.61 -1.05 -7.92
CA ALA A 44 0.11 -0.13 -7.06
C ALA A 44 1.46 -0.77 -6.67
N MET A 45 2.45 -0.64 -7.52
CA MET A 45 3.68 -1.42 -7.42
C MET A 45 4.93 -0.54 -7.36
N SER A 46 6.00 -1.14 -6.81
CA SER A 46 7.35 -0.62 -6.83
C SER A 46 7.51 0.71 -6.09
N GLY A 47 8.62 1.40 -6.30
CA GLY A 47 8.99 2.61 -5.56
C GLY A 47 7.97 3.74 -5.64
N ALA A 48 7.26 3.89 -6.76
CA ALA A 48 6.24 4.92 -6.89
C ALA A 48 5.16 4.80 -5.80
N PHE A 49 4.56 3.62 -5.64
CA PHE A 49 3.55 3.42 -4.60
C PHE A 49 4.18 3.32 -3.21
N LEU A 50 5.28 2.57 -3.05
CA LEU A 50 5.93 2.36 -1.76
C LEU A 50 6.50 3.65 -1.15
N ALA A 51 6.97 4.59 -1.98
CA ALA A 51 7.48 5.87 -1.51
C ALA A 51 6.35 6.84 -1.15
N HIS A 52 5.50 7.20 -2.12
CA HIS A 52 4.51 8.24 -1.89
C HIS A 52 3.09 7.70 -1.61
N GLY A 53 2.67 6.60 -2.21
CA GLY A 53 1.34 6.03 -1.97
C GLY A 53 1.13 5.62 -0.52
N TYR A 54 2.16 5.11 0.13
CA TYR A 54 2.10 4.78 1.56
C TYR A 54 2.09 6.00 2.49
N GLN A 55 2.26 7.20 1.98
CA GLN A 55 2.03 8.41 2.77
C GLN A 55 0.54 8.70 3.00
N ALA A 56 -0.35 8.08 2.23
CA ALA A 56 -1.78 8.16 2.51
C ALA A 56 -2.09 7.57 3.88
N ASN A 57 -2.77 8.31 4.74
CA ASN A 57 -3.12 7.86 6.09
C ASN A 57 -4.37 6.96 6.13
N ARG A 58 -5.16 6.95 5.05
CA ARG A 58 -6.22 5.99 4.77
C ARG A 58 -6.04 5.44 3.37
N LEU A 59 -6.08 4.13 3.23
CA LEU A 59 -6.00 3.42 1.96
C LEU A 59 -7.29 2.66 1.73
N ILE A 60 -7.91 2.86 0.58
CA ILE A 60 -9.08 2.15 0.09
C ILE A 60 -8.68 1.43 -1.18
N ALA A 61 -9.20 0.25 -1.43
CA ALA A 61 -8.93 -0.48 -2.65
C ALA A 61 -10.20 -1.12 -3.23
N LEU A 62 -10.22 -1.32 -4.54
CA LEU A 62 -11.22 -2.17 -5.17
C LEU A 62 -10.82 -3.65 -5.02
N ASN A 63 -11.78 -4.49 -4.71
CA ASN A 63 -11.60 -5.94 -4.63
C ASN A 63 -11.69 -6.55 -6.04
N ASP A 64 -10.59 -6.49 -6.75
CA ASP A 64 -10.46 -7.01 -8.11
C ASP A 64 -9.12 -7.72 -8.27
N ARG A 65 -9.08 -8.75 -9.11
CA ARG A 65 -7.88 -9.57 -9.35
C ARG A 65 -6.71 -8.81 -9.97
N ASP A 66 -6.99 -7.72 -10.68
CA ASP A 66 -5.98 -6.88 -11.31
C ASP A 66 -5.49 -5.75 -10.37
N VAL A 67 -6.13 -5.61 -9.21
CA VAL A 67 -5.71 -4.69 -8.14
C VAL A 67 -4.73 -5.39 -7.23
N MET A 68 -3.51 -4.88 -7.16
CA MET A 68 -2.45 -5.48 -6.35
C MET A 68 -1.47 -4.44 -5.82
N ILE A 69 -0.87 -4.77 -4.69
CA ILE A 69 0.18 -3.97 -4.06
C ILE A 69 1.39 -4.85 -3.86
N HIS A 70 2.53 -4.48 -4.44
CA HIS A 70 3.79 -5.18 -4.20
C HIS A 70 5.01 -4.35 -4.58
N ALA A 71 6.18 -4.71 -4.02
CA ALA A 71 7.44 -4.08 -4.36
C ALA A 71 7.86 -4.35 -5.81
N MET A 72 7.58 -5.55 -6.32
CA MET A 72 7.91 -5.97 -7.68
C MET A 72 6.97 -7.06 -8.17
N GLY A 73 6.89 -7.25 -9.50
CA GLY A 73 6.09 -8.32 -10.10
C GLY A 73 6.63 -9.72 -9.78
N LYS A 74 5.75 -10.72 -9.80
CA LYS A 74 6.06 -12.12 -9.44
C LYS A 74 7.28 -12.69 -10.18
N ALA A 75 7.36 -12.47 -11.50
CA ALA A 75 8.49 -12.96 -12.31
C ALA A 75 9.84 -12.36 -11.87
N SER A 76 9.86 -11.06 -11.52
CA SER A 76 11.07 -10.41 -11.01
C SER A 76 11.42 -10.92 -9.61
N ALA A 77 10.44 -11.07 -8.74
CA ALA A 77 10.64 -11.59 -7.39
C ALA A 77 11.14 -13.05 -7.42
N ALA A 78 10.57 -13.90 -8.27
CA ALA A 78 11.01 -15.27 -8.47
C ALA A 78 12.47 -15.33 -8.92
N ARG A 79 12.84 -14.52 -9.92
CA ARG A 79 14.21 -14.45 -10.43
C ARG A 79 15.22 -14.00 -9.37
N ILE A 80 14.90 -12.95 -8.61
CA ILE A 80 15.81 -12.40 -7.58
C ILE A 80 15.98 -13.38 -6.42
N THR A 81 14.91 -14.10 -6.07
CA THR A 81 14.94 -15.08 -4.96
C THR A 81 15.37 -16.47 -5.40
N LEU A 82 15.78 -16.64 -6.66
CA LEU A 82 16.19 -17.94 -7.26
C LEU A 82 15.11 -19.02 -7.11
N ARG A 83 13.84 -18.63 -7.31
CA ARG A 83 12.67 -19.51 -7.26
C ARG A 83 11.94 -19.53 -8.59
N THR A 84 11.09 -20.52 -8.77
CA THR A 84 10.08 -20.46 -9.84
C THR A 84 8.90 -19.59 -9.38
N VAL A 85 8.07 -19.13 -10.32
CA VAL A 85 6.86 -18.37 -10.01
C VAL A 85 5.91 -19.23 -9.17
N GLU A 86 5.77 -20.51 -9.49
CA GLU A 86 4.91 -21.46 -8.78
C GLU A 86 5.38 -21.67 -7.32
N ALA A 87 6.68 -21.76 -7.10
CA ALA A 87 7.26 -21.87 -5.76
C ALA A 87 7.01 -20.58 -4.94
N LEU A 88 7.09 -19.41 -5.58
CA LEU A 88 6.77 -18.14 -4.97
C LEU A 88 5.27 -18.06 -4.60
N GLU A 89 4.38 -18.46 -5.50
CA GLU A 89 2.93 -18.48 -5.26
C GLU A 89 2.55 -19.44 -4.13
N LYS A 90 3.18 -20.60 -4.07
CA LYS A 90 3.01 -21.56 -2.96
C LYS A 90 3.40 -20.93 -1.61
N LEU A 91 4.50 -20.22 -1.54
CA LEU A 91 4.89 -19.51 -0.32
C LEU A 91 3.90 -18.37 0.00
N ALA A 92 3.50 -17.60 -0.98
CA ALA A 92 2.55 -16.49 -0.82
C ALA A 92 1.17 -16.95 -0.31
N SER A 93 0.76 -18.18 -0.62
CA SER A 93 -0.51 -18.74 -0.13
C SER A 93 -0.52 -19.05 1.37
N THR A 94 0.65 -19.16 1.99
CA THR A 94 0.79 -19.47 3.42
C THR A 94 1.37 -18.33 4.25
N ILE A 95 1.96 -17.33 3.59
CA ILE A 95 2.64 -16.20 4.24
C ILE A 95 2.00 -14.90 3.76
N PRO A 96 1.01 -14.36 4.47
CA PRO A 96 0.25 -13.18 4.03
C PRO A 96 1.11 -11.98 3.57
N PRO A 97 2.23 -11.62 4.23
CA PRO A 97 3.10 -10.55 3.75
C PRO A 97 3.76 -10.77 2.38
N MET A 98 3.76 -11.99 1.87
CA MET A 98 4.29 -12.34 0.54
C MET A 98 3.20 -12.38 -0.54
N ALA A 99 1.93 -12.29 -0.15
CA ALA A 99 0.81 -12.36 -1.08
C ALA A 99 0.73 -11.11 -1.97
N TYR A 100 0.24 -11.30 -3.18
CA TYR A 100 0.13 -10.24 -4.18
C TYR A 100 -1.28 -9.65 -4.28
N ASP A 101 -2.27 -10.42 -3.86
CA ASP A 101 -3.66 -10.02 -3.97
C ASP A 101 -4.04 -8.97 -2.90
N ILE A 102 -5.00 -8.17 -3.27
CA ILE A 102 -5.42 -7.03 -2.45
C ILE A 102 -6.15 -7.46 -1.18
N ALA A 103 -6.80 -8.62 -1.16
CA ALA A 103 -7.51 -9.14 0.00
C ALA A 103 -6.53 -9.44 1.15
N ASN A 104 -5.36 -10.02 0.85
CA ASN A 104 -4.32 -10.21 1.85
C ASN A 104 -3.79 -8.90 2.43
N TYR A 105 -3.72 -7.83 1.64
CA TYR A 105 -3.39 -6.50 2.18
C TYR A 105 -4.42 -6.00 3.19
N LYS A 106 -5.69 -6.31 3.00
CA LYS A 106 -6.73 -6.03 4.00
C LYS A 106 -6.47 -6.79 5.30
N THR A 107 -6.11 -8.06 5.22
CA THR A 107 -5.80 -8.88 6.41
C THR A 107 -4.56 -8.40 7.18
N LEU A 108 -3.65 -7.71 6.50
CA LEU A 108 -2.48 -7.07 7.12
C LEU A 108 -2.81 -5.75 7.84
N GLY A 109 -4.07 -5.30 7.80
CA GLY A 109 -4.48 -4.03 8.40
C GLY A 109 -3.98 -2.79 7.64
N LEU A 110 -3.65 -2.93 6.36
CA LEU A 110 -3.13 -1.84 5.54
C LEU A 110 -4.23 -1.04 4.84
N LEU A 111 -5.42 -1.62 4.69
CA LEU A 111 -6.55 -0.98 4.03
C LEU A 111 -7.64 -0.64 5.05
N GLU A 112 -8.13 0.58 4.98
CA GLU A 112 -9.33 1.02 5.68
C GLU A 112 -10.54 0.24 5.16
N GLU A 113 -10.70 0.19 3.83
CA GLU A 113 -11.81 -0.47 3.19
C GLU A 113 -11.38 -1.20 1.91
N LEU A 114 -12.02 -2.34 1.65
CA LEU A 114 -11.92 -3.10 0.42
C LEU A 114 -13.32 -3.16 -0.18
N ILE A 115 -13.50 -2.62 -1.38
CA ILE A 115 -14.81 -2.42 -2.00
C ILE A 115 -14.99 -3.43 -3.11
N ASP A 116 -16.04 -4.24 -3.01
CA ASP A 116 -16.42 -5.18 -4.06
C ASP A 116 -17.00 -4.42 -5.27
N VAL A 117 -16.52 -4.74 -6.46
CA VAL A 117 -16.97 -4.20 -7.74
C VAL A 117 -17.11 -5.34 -8.76
N ALA A 118 -18.10 -5.25 -9.61
CA ALA A 118 -18.34 -6.26 -10.63
C ALA A 118 -17.37 -6.13 -11.82
N ASP A 119 -17.22 -4.91 -12.34
CA ASP A 119 -16.26 -4.58 -13.38
C ASP A 119 -15.69 -3.18 -13.18
N PRO A 120 -14.46 -3.06 -12.67
CA PRO A 120 -13.86 -1.75 -12.43
C PRO A 120 -13.61 -0.92 -13.70
N LYS A 121 -13.67 -1.53 -14.89
CA LYS A 121 -13.51 -0.82 -16.18
C LYS A 121 -14.82 -0.19 -16.64
N HIS A 122 -15.95 -0.77 -16.24
CA HIS A 122 -17.29 -0.31 -16.61
C HIS A 122 -18.18 -0.19 -15.35
N PRO A 123 -17.81 0.67 -14.38
CA PRO A 123 -18.52 0.75 -13.12
C PRO A 123 -19.94 1.25 -13.30
N THR A 124 -20.85 0.66 -12.56
CA THR A 124 -22.23 1.15 -12.46
C THR A 124 -22.26 2.45 -11.65
N GLN A 125 -23.33 3.23 -11.83
CA GLN A 125 -23.52 4.45 -11.03
C GLN A 125 -23.60 4.15 -9.53
N ALA A 126 -24.15 3.01 -9.13
CA ALA A 126 -24.21 2.58 -7.73
C ALA A 126 -22.80 2.32 -7.16
N GLU A 127 -21.94 1.63 -7.89
CA GLU A 127 -20.55 1.39 -7.48
C GLU A 127 -19.75 2.70 -7.37
N VAL A 128 -19.97 3.63 -8.30
CA VAL A 128 -19.35 4.97 -8.21
C VAL A 128 -19.78 5.69 -6.93
N GLN A 129 -21.07 5.63 -6.55
CA GLN A 129 -21.55 6.23 -5.31
C GLN A 129 -20.98 5.53 -4.08
N THR A 130 -20.85 4.20 -4.08
CA THR A 130 -20.21 3.43 -3.00
C THR A 130 -18.77 3.89 -2.80
N VAL A 131 -17.98 4.02 -3.87
CA VAL A 131 -16.59 4.49 -3.79
C VAL A 131 -16.52 5.92 -3.27
N LYS A 132 -17.38 6.82 -3.73
CA LYS A 132 -17.47 8.20 -3.23
C LYS A 132 -17.78 8.23 -1.73
N ALA A 133 -18.73 7.43 -1.27
CA ALA A 133 -19.09 7.33 0.14
C ALA A 133 -17.90 6.83 0.98
N ALA A 134 -17.20 5.82 0.52
CA ALA A 134 -16.01 5.27 1.19
C ALA A 134 -14.89 6.34 1.29
N VAL A 135 -14.63 7.09 0.23
CA VAL A 135 -13.65 8.20 0.25
C VAL A 135 -14.07 9.29 1.23
N THR A 136 -15.33 9.70 1.23
CA THR A 136 -15.86 10.70 2.16
C THR A 136 -15.70 10.24 3.61
N LYS A 137 -16.09 9.01 3.91
CA LYS A 137 -15.92 8.39 5.24
C LYS A 137 -14.44 8.35 5.66
N ALA A 138 -13.54 8.00 4.74
CA ALA A 138 -12.10 7.97 5.02
C ALA A 138 -11.55 9.38 5.37
N ILE A 139 -12.04 10.43 4.70
CA ILE A 139 -11.70 11.81 5.03
C ILE A 139 -12.19 12.18 6.44
N GLU A 140 -13.43 11.83 6.76
CA GLU A 140 -14.03 12.12 8.06
C GLU A 140 -13.34 11.38 9.19
N THR A 141 -13.05 10.07 9.02
CA THR A 141 -12.32 9.28 10.01
C THR A 141 -10.90 9.80 10.21
N ALA A 142 -10.22 10.19 9.14
CA ALA A 142 -8.88 10.78 9.24
C ALA A 142 -8.89 12.12 10.01
N ARG A 143 -9.90 12.95 9.81
CA ARG A 143 -10.06 14.23 10.55
C ARG A 143 -10.37 13.98 12.03
N ARG A 144 -11.17 12.98 12.35
CA ARG A 144 -11.57 12.65 13.73
C ARG A 144 -10.48 11.92 14.50
N GLU A 145 -9.82 10.95 13.88
CA GLU A 145 -8.91 10.01 14.54
C GLU A 145 -7.44 10.37 14.34
N GLY A 146 -7.17 11.38 13.52
CA GLY A 146 -5.84 11.86 13.22
C GLY A 146 -5.28 11.31 11.92
N VAL A 147 -4.29 12.02 11.43
CA VAL A 147 -3.69 11.85 10.10
C VAL A 147 -2.35 11.08 10.13
N MET A 148 -1.98 10.53 11.28
CA MET A 148 -0.75 9.76 11.41
C MET A 148 -0.91 8.35 10.81
N LEU A 149 0.21 7.65 10.62
CA LEU A 149 0.25 6.33 9.98
C LEU A 149 0.19 5.14 10.96
N ASN A 150 0.12 5.41 12.25
CA ASN A 150 0.11 4.40 13.31
C ASN A 150 -1.17 3.56 13.35
N ASN A 151 -2.24 4.00 12.73
CA ASN A 151 -3.47 3.24 12.57
C ASN A 151 -3.31 1.91 11.81
N ARG A 152 -2.18 1.72 11.13
CA ARG A 152 -1.82 0.49 10.42
C ARG A 152 -1.06 -0.54 11.27
N LEU A 153 -0.74 -0.19 12.51
CA LEU A 153 -0.03 -1.07 13.43
C LEU A 153 -1.03 -1.96 14.17
N GLY A 154 -0.54 -3.11 14.67
CA GLY A 154 -1.32 -3.96 15.56
C GLY A 154 -2.22 -5.00 14.89
N SER A 155 -2.25 -5.10 13.57
CA SER A 155 -2.94 -6.22 12.91
C SER A 155 -2.33 -7.56 13.32
N PRO A 156 -3.15 -8.60 13.60
CA PRO A 156 -2.64 -9.94 14.00
C PRO A 156 -1.63 -10.53 13.03
N ASN A 157 -1.83 -10.36 11.73
CA ASN A 157 -0.92 -10.84 10.70
C ASN A 157 0.39 -10.03 10.58
N ARG A 158 0.57 -9.03 11.43
CA ARG A 158 1.79 -8.22 11.57
C ARG A 158 2.45 -8.33 12.93
N ALA A 159 2.08 -9.31 13.72
CA ALA A 159 2.62 -9.51 15.08
C ALA A 159 4.15 -9.59 15.11
N SER A 160 4.76 -10.31 14.16
CA SER A 160 6.22 -10.39 14.03
C SER A 160 6.87 -9.02 13.80
N THR A 161 6.25 -8.17 12.96
CA THR A 161 6.74 -6.80 12.73
C THR A 161 6.66 -5.96 13.98
N SER A 162 5.57 -6.05 14.74
CA SER A 162 5.40 -5.34 16.02
C SER A 162 6.43 -5.79 17.03
N LEU A 163 6.63 -7.10 17.19
CA LEU A 163 7.65 -7.66 18.09
C LEU A 163 9.07 -7.16 17.76
N VAL A 164 9.45 -7.16 16.49
CA VAL A 164 10.78 -6.65 16.07
C VAL A 164 10.93 -5.18 16.42
N ARG A 165 9.91 -4.36 16.15
CA ARG A 165 9.95 -2.92 16.49
C ARG A 165 10.10 -2.69 17.99
N GLU A 166 9.38 -3.43 18.81
CA GLU A 166 9.46 -3.31 20.27
C GLU A 166 10.83 -3.72 20.81
N ARG A 167 11.39 -4.81 20.30
CA ARG A 167 12.75 -5.24 20.67
C ARG A 167 13.79 -4.21 20.26
N MET A 168 13.75 -3.73 19.03
CA MET A 168 14.67 -2.67 18.57
C MET A 168 14.57 -1.42 19.44
N LYS A 169 13.36 -1.01 19.81
CA LYS A 169 13.15 0.15 20.70
C LYS A 169 13.72 -0.07 22.10
N ALA A 170 13.52 -1.27 22.66
CA ALA A 170 14.04 -1.62 23.97
C ALA A 170 15.58 -1.62 23.98
N GLU A 171 16.20 -2.24 22.99
CA GLU A 171 17.67 -2.27 22.85
C GLU A 171 18.26 -0.88 22.60
N TRP A 172 17.60 -0.05 21.80
CA TRP A 172 18.03 1.33 21.58
C TRP A 172 18.02 2.17 22.85
N ASN A 173 17.01 1.98 23.71
CA ASN A 173 16.91 2.74 24.97
C ASN A 173 17.80 2.18 26.07
N ALA A 174 18.39 0.99 25.89
CA ALA A 174 19.29 0.34 26.83
C ALA A 174 20.80 0.66 26.58
N ALA A 175 21.09 1.21 25.41
CA ALA A 175 22.43 1.62 24.97
C ALA A 175 22.73 3.08 25.42
#